data_3a741c610aeeaa03ac831d5aadc3370a
#
_entry.id   3a741c610aeeaa03ac831d5aadc3370a
#
_cell.length_a   1.000
_cell.length_b   1.000
_cell.length_c   1.000
_cell.angle_alpha   90.00
_cell.angle_beta   90.00
_cell.angle_gamma   90.00
#
_symmetry.space_group_name_H-M   'P 1'
#
loop_
_entity.id
_entity.type
_entity.pdbx_description
1 polymer ?
#
loop_
_entity_poly.entity_id
_entity_poly.type
_entity_poly.pdbx_seq_one_letter_code
_entity_poly.pdbx_strand_id
1 'polypeptide(L)'
;MTLLPARGAAFDPAADAGGASDGSVIERSWETPDTFAVIFDRHADDIHRYIARRLGTDTADDLMAETFVIAFQRRRRYDVSHPHARPWLYGIATNLIGRHRRDEGRRLRALSRMASLPEGREEQAGPEDAVTDGVGTAEAHGTLAGALAELPARYRDVLLVVAWGELDYAEAAQALGLPVGTVRSRLHRARTRLRRALGGPEATTSTAPEKRTDHG
;
A
#
# COMPACT_ATOMS: atom_id res chain seq x y z
N MET A 1 -3.77 -22.56 -51.87
CA MET A 1 -4.37 -21.23 -51.72
C MET A 1 -4.81 -21.15 -50.25
N THR A 2 -3.86 -20.76 -49.38
CA THR A 2 -4.04 -20.76 -47.91
C THR A 2 -4.50 -19.38 -47.50
N LEU A 3 -5.77 -19.26 -47.04
CA LEU A 3 -6.25 -18.05 -46.44
C LEU A 3 -5.58 -17.79 -45.11
N LEU A 4 -4.83 -16.69 -45.02
CA LEU A 4 -4.41 -16.12 -43.73
C LEU A 4 -5.67 -15.60 -43.00
N PRO A 5 -5.80 -15.85 -41.67
CA PRO A 5 -6.87 -15.24 -40.89
C PRO A 5 -6.66 -13.72 -40.82
N ALA A 6 -7.77 -12.98 -40.93
CA ALA A 6 -7.83 -11.53 -40.87
C ALA A 6 -7.15 -11.00 -39.59
N ARG A 7 -6.30 -9.97 -39.76
CA ARG A 7 -5.75 -9.16 -38.67
C ARG A 7 -6.90 -8.72 -37.77
N GLY A 8 -6.82 -9.11 -36.51
CA GLY A 8 -7.72 -8.65 -35.46
C GLY A 8 -7.82 -7.12 -35.50
N ALA A 9 -9.01 -6.60 -35.24
CA ALA A 9 -9.26 -5.19 -35.07
C ALA A 9 -8.22 -4.61 -34.13
N ALA A 10 -7.57 -3.52 -34.56
CA ALA A 10 -6.59 -2.82 -33.73
C ALA A 10 -7.30 -2.40 -32.43
N PHE A 11 -6.73 -2.83 -31.30
CA PHE A 11 -7.17 -2.39 -29.98
C PHE A 11 -6.99 -0.86 -29.91
N ASP A 12 -8.10 -0.13 -29.74
CA ASP A 12 -8.10 1.32 -29.50
C ASP A 12 -8.30 1.58 -28.00
N PRO A 13 -7.25 1.88 -27.25
CA PRO A 13 -7.33 2.14 -25.81
C PRO A 13 -8.18 3.37 -25.49
N ALA A 14 -8.29 4.33 -26.41
CA ALA A 14 -9.07 5.55 -26.21
C ALA A 14 -10.58 5.31 -26.25
N ALA A 15 -11.06 4.36 -27.05
CA ALA A 15 -12.48 4.02 -27.15
C ALA A 15 -13.01 3.33 -25.87
N ASP A 16 -12.15 2.70 -25.09
CA ASP A 16 -12.51 1.90 -23.90
C ASP A 16 -12.32 2.65 -22.57
N ALA A 17 -11.69 3.83 -22.59
CA ALA A 17 -11.39 4.62 -21.40
C ALA A 17 -12.64 5.25 -20.73
N GLY A 18 -13.79 5.29 -21.41
CA GLY A 18 -14.91 6.16 -21.02
C GLY A 18 -16.05 5.53 -20.21
N GLY A 19 -16.13 4.21 -20.00
CA GLY A 19 -17.34 3.64 -19.40
C GLY A 19 -17.29 2.25 -18.80
N ALA A 20 -16.30 1.41 -19.16
CA ALA A 20 -16.22 0.06 -18.64
C ALA A 20 -15.59 0.02 -17.24
N SER A 21 -16.16 -0.79 -16.32
CA SER A 21 -15.55 -1.02 -15.01
C SER A 21 -14.21 -1.75 -15.14
N ASP A 22 -13.31 -1.59 -14.15
CA ASP A 22 -12.04 -2.31 -14.15
C ASP A 22 -12.25 -3.82 -14.17
N GLY A 23 -13.29 -4.33 -13.47
CA GLY A 23 -13.64 -5.75 -13.49
C GLY A 23 -13.92 -6.25 -14.90
N SER A 24 -14.73 -5.51 -15.69
CA SER A 24 -15.03 -5.88 -17.08
C SER A 24 -13.83 -5.75 -18.01
N VAL A 25 -12.93 -4.79 -17.78
CA VAL A 25 -11.66 -4.65 -18.50
C VAL A 25 -10.74 -5.84 -18.22
N ILE A 26 -10.61 -6.21 -16.94
CA ILE A 26 -9.80 -7.35 -16.53
C ILE A 26 -10.35 -8.66 -17.11
N GLU A 27 -11.67 -8.86 -17.08
CA GLU A 27 -12.32 -10.04 -17.66
C GLU A 27 -12.01 -10.16 -19.16
N ARG A 28 -12.20 -9.07 -19.93
CA ARG A 28 -11.86 -9.04 -21.37
C ARG A 28 -10.38 -9.34 -21.64
N SER A 29 -9.50 -8.92 -20.74
CA SER A 29 -8.07 -9.20 -20.88
C SER A 29 -7.71 -10.69 -20.80
N TRP A 30 -8.63 -11.56 -20.42
CA TRP A 30 -8.41 -13.01 -20.43
C TRP A 30 -8.30 -13.57 -21.85
N GLU A 31 -9.07 -12.99 -22.78
CA GLU A 31 -9.08 -13.36 -24.19
C GLU A 31 -8.18 -12.44 -25.03
N THR A 32 -8.18 -11.13 -24.70
CA THR A 32 -7.39 -10.10 -25.38
C THR A 32 -6.43 -9.44 -24.38
N PRO A 33 -5.22 -10.00 -24.18
CA PRO A 33 -4.29 -9.56 -23.15
C PRO A 33 -3.96 -8.06 -23.19
N ASP A 34 -3.89 -7.46 -24.38
CA ASP A 34 -3.56 -6.05 -24.58
C ASP A 34 -4.60 -5.11 -23.94
N THR A 35 -5.82 -5.56 -23.73
CA THR A 35 -6.86 -4.79 -23.03
C THR A 35 -6.46 -4.43 -21.60
N PHE A 36 -5.55 -5.20 -20.98
CA PHE A 36 -5.06 -4.90 -19.63
C PHE A 36 -4.28 -3.57 -19.56
N ALA A 37 -3.78 -3.04 -20.68
CA ALA A 37 -3.13 -1.74 -20.72
C ALA A 37 -4.03 -0.61 -20.17
N VAL A 38 -5.35 -0.71 -20.33
CA VAL A 38 -6.31 0.25 -19.75
C VAL A 38 -6.23 0.31 -18.22
N ILE A 39 -5.97 -0.82 -17.55
CA ILE A 39 -5.79 -0.86 -16.08
C ILE A 39 -4.49 -0.15 -15.70
N PHE A 40 -3.43 -0.32 -16.48
CA PHE A 40 -2.19 0.42 -16.29
C PHE A 40 -2.42 1.93 -16.44
N ASP A 41 -3.01 2.36 -17.55
CA ASP A 41 -3.22 3.79 -17.85
C ASP A 41 -4.09 4.49 -16.80
N ARG A 42 -5.06 3.77 -16.21
CA ARG A 42 -5.95 4.31 -15.17
C ARG A 42 -5.31 4.45 -13.80
N HIS A 43 -4.36 3.57 -13.46
CA HIS A 43 -3.93 3.39 -12.07
C HIS A 43 -2.43 3.56 -11.85
N ALA A 44 -1.60 3.64 -12.90
CA ALA A 44 -0.14 3.69 -12.76
C ALA A 44 0.34 4.87 -11.91
N ASP A 45 -0.19 6.06 -12.16
CA ASP A 45 0.19 7.28 -11.44
C ASP A 45 -0.14 7.22 -9.95
N ASP A 46 -1.31 6.66 -9.62
CA ASP A 46 -1.74 6.53 -8.22
C ASP A 46 -0.85 5.51 -7.46
N ILE A 47 -0.57 4.38 -8.10
CA ILE A 47 0.30 3.33 -7.52
C ILE A 47 1.74 3.83 -7.41
N HIS A 48 2.28 4.48 -8.45
CA HIS A 48 3.60 5.11 -8.39
C HIS A 48 3.70 6.08 -7.22
N ARG A 49 2.76 7.03 -7.13
CA ARG A 49 2.71 8.04 -6.07
C ARG A 49 2.63 7.43 -4.67
N TYR A 50 1.86 6.35 -4.51
CA TYR A 50 1.76 5.61 -3.26
C TYR A 50 3.08 4.95 -2.86
N ILE A 51 3.78 4.34 -3.82
CA ILE A 51 5.08 3.69 -3.58
C ILE A 51 6.15 4.76 -3.31
N ALA A 52 6.21 5.82 -4.13
CA ALA A 52 7.19 6.90 -4.01
C ALA A 52 7.15 7.59 -2.63
N ARG A 53 5.95 7.83 -2.10
CA ARG A 53 5.78 8.38 -0.74
C ARG A 53 6.28 7.43 0.37
N ARG A 54 6.49 6.16 0.08
CA ARG A 54 6.91 5.14 1.06
C ARG A 54 8.37 4.73 0.95
N LEU A 55 8.97 4.81 -0.23
CA LEU A 55 10.30 4.28 -0.53
C LEU A 55 11.19 5.25 -1.33
N GLY A 56 10.67 6.43 -1.71
CA GLY A 56 11.34 7.34 -2.64
C GLY A 56 11.07 7.01 -4.10
N THR A 57 11.40 7.97 -4.98
CA THR A 57 11.12 7.89 -6.42
C THR A 57 11.93 6.81 -7.13
N ASP A 58 13.20 6.65 -6.75
CA ASP A 58 14.14 5.73 -7.41
C ASP A 58 13.67 4.26 -7.37
N THR A 59 12.98 3.88 -6.28
CA THR A 59 12.43 2.52 -6.10
C THR A 59 10.99 2.42 -6.64
N ALA A 60 10.31 3.56 -6.82
CA ALA A 60 8.89 3.56 -7.16
C ALA A 60 8.62 3.02 -8.57
N ASP A 61 9.45 3.35 -9.53
CA ASP A 61 9.31 2.90 -10.93
C ASP A 61 9.38 1.38 -11.02
N ASP A 62 10.38 0.77 -10.38
CA ASP A 62 10.59 -0.68 -10.39
C ASP A 62 9.42 -1.41 -9.72
N LEU A 63 9.01 -0.97 -8.53
CA LEU A 63 7.94 -1.62 -7.78
C LEU A 63 6.55 -1.36 -8.39
N MET A 64 6.33 -0.23 -9.04
CA MET A 64 5.13 0.03 -9.82
C MET A 64 5.07 -0.93 -11.00
N ALA A 65 6.13 -1.04 -11.79
CA ALA A 65 6.19 -2.00 -12.90
C ALA A 65 5.97 -3.44 -12.40
N GLU A 66 6.65 -3.87 -11.31
CA GLU A 66 6.45 -5.20 -10.70
C GLU A 66 4.99 -5.40 -10.24
N THR A 67 4.34 -4.36 -9.71
CA THR A 67 2.93 -4.40 -9.30
C THR A 67 2.03 -4.77 -10.48
N PHE A 68 2.20 -4.11 -11.63
CA PHE A 68 1.37 -4.38 -12.81
C PHE A 68 1.72 -5.69 -13.49
N VAL A 69 2.98 -6.12 -13.48
CA VAL A 69 3.38 -7.46 -13.95
C VAL A 69 2.68 -8.55 -13.11
N ILE A 70 2.69 -8.44 -11.78
CA ILE A 70 2.01 -9.38 -10.91
C ILE A 70 0.49 -9.33 -11.12
N ALA A 71 -0.08 -8.14 -11.26
CA ALA A 71 -1.49 -7.96 -11.53
C ALA A 71 -1.87 -8.64 -12.86
N PHE A 72 -1.12 -8.40 -13.93
CA PHE A 72 -1.33 -9.05 -15.21
C PHE A 72 -1.25 -10.58 -15.13
N GLN A 73 -0.23 -11.11 -14.46
CA GLN A 73 -0.08 -12.56 -14.27
C GLN A 73 -1.23 -13.18 -13.48
N ARG A 74 -1.79 -12.43 -12.52
CA ARG A 74 -2.87 -12.89 -11.64
C ARG A 74 -4.26 -12.47 -12.07
N ARG A 75 -4.43 -11.79 -13.23
CA ARG A 75 -5.69 -11.22 -13.68
C ARG A 75 -6.85 -12.21 -13.77
N ARG A 76 -6.56 -13.48 -14.08
CA ARG A 76 -7.57 -14.56 -14.11
C ARG A 76 -8.07 -14.98 -12.72
N ARG A 77 -7.40 -14.55 -11.64
CA ARG A 77 -7.79 -14.78 -10.25
C ARG A 77 -8.46 -13.56 -9.61
N TYR A 78 -8.56 -12.47 -10.36
CA TYR A 78 -9.28 -11.29 -9.91
C TYR A 78 -10.78 -11.61 -9.87
N ASP A 79 -11.45 -11.21 -8.78
CA ASP A 79 -12.90 -11.33 -8.68
C ASP A 79 -13.56 -10.18 -9.45
N VAL A 80 -14.03 -10.47 -10.66
CA VAL A 80 -14.61 -9.48 -11.58
C VAL A 80 -15.93 -8.89 -11.09
N SER A 81 -16.53 -9.43 -10.02
CA SER A 81 -17.68 -8.81 -9.36
C SER A 81 -17.31 -7.47 -8.70
N HIS A 82 -16.03 -7.24 -8.43
CA HIS A 82 -15.52 -5.97 -7.94
C HIS A 82 -15.29 -5.00 -9.10
N PRO A 83 -16.01 -3.87 -9.16
CA PRO A 83 -15.93 -2.95 -10.29
C PRO A 83 -14.61 -2.16 -10.34
N HIS A 84 -13.90 -2.03 -9.21
CA HIS A 84 -12.69 -1.23 -9.07
C HIS A 84 -11.47 -2.09 -8.73
N ALA A 85 -10.42 -2.03 -9.56
CA ALA A 85 -9.16 -2.74 -9.33
C ALA A 85 -8.26 -2.09 -8.27
N ARG A 86 -8.54 -0.87 -7.88
CA ARG A 86 -7.74 -0.09 -6.92
C ARG A 86 -7.37 -0.88 -5.66
N PRO A 87 -8.32 -1.44 -4.90
CA PRO A 87 -7.99 -2.19 -3.67
C PRO A 87 -7.01 -3.33 -3.93
N TRP A 88 -7.21 -4.06 -5.01
CA TRP A 88 -6.35 -5.16 -5.40
C TRP A 88 -4.92 -4.72 -5.76
N LEU A 89 -4.77 -3.64 -6.55
CA LEU A 89 -3.48 -3.08 -6.93
C LEU A 89 -2.72 -2.53 -5.71
N TYR A 90 -3.40 -1.80 -4.82
CA TYR A 90 -2.81 -1.34 -3.55
C TYR A 90 -2.39 -2.49 -2.64
N GLY A 91 -3.12 -3.60 -2.64
CA GLY A 91 -2.75 -4.82 -1.92
C GLY A 91 -1.45 -5.42 -2.45
N ILE A 92 -1.28 -5.52 -3.77
CA ILE A 92 -0.05 -6.00 -4.41
C ILE A 92 1.12 -5.06 -4.07
N ALA A 93 0.95 -3.74 -4.29
CA ALA A 93 1.97 -2.74 -4.01
C ALA A 93 2.42 -2.76 -2.54
N THR A 94 1.47 -2.82 -1.59
CA THR A 94 1.77 -2.89 -0.15
C THR A 94 2.59 -4.12 0.21
N ASN A 95 2.28 -5.28 -0.38
CA ASN A 95 3.03 -6.51 -0.18
C ASN A 95 4.46 -6.41 -0.74
N LEU A 96 4.63 -5.79 -1.91
CA LEU A 96 5.94 -5.54 -2.52
C LEU A 96 6.80 -4.60 -1.69
N ILE A 97 6.22 -3.49 -1.22
CA ILE A 97 6.90 -2.55 -0.30
C ILE A 97 7.36 -3.28 0.97
N GLY A 98 6.48 -4.09 1.57
CA GLY A 98 6.82 -4.87 2.76
C GLY A 98 7.93 -5.89 2.51
N ARG A 99 7.99 -6.50 1.32
CA ARG A 99 9.07 -7.41 0.91
C ARG A 99 10.37 -6.64 0.70
N HIS A 100 10.35 -5.54 -0.04
CA HIS A 100 11.51 -4.70 -0.30
C HIS A 100 12.19 -4.25 1.01
N ARG A 101 11.43 -3.71 1.97
CA ARG A 101 11.95 -3.30 3.28
C ARG A 101 12.58 -4.45 4.07
N ARG A 102 11.99 -5.65 4.04
CA ARG A 102 12.59 -6.81 4.72
C ARG A 102 13.90 -7.25 4.06
N ASP A 103 13.97 -7.17 2.73
CA ASP A 103 15.16 -7.55 1.97
C ASP A 103 16.29 -6.56 2.22
N GLU A 104 15.99 -5.27 2.21
CA GLU A 104 16.93 -4.20 2.54
C GLU A 104 17.46 -4.31 3.96
N GLY A 105 16.58 -4.50 4.94
CA GLY A 105 16.99 -4.73 6.33
C GLY A 105 17.84 -6.01 6.50
N ARG A 106 17.66 -7.04 5.66
CA ARG A 106 18.53 -8.23 5.65
C ARG A 106 19.91 -7.91 5.06
N ARG A 107 19.94 -7.13 3.97
CA ARG A 107 21.20 -6.71 3.33
C ARG A 107 22.05 -5.87 4.28
N LEU A 108 21.46 -4.87 4.92
CA LEU A 108 22.16 -4.00 5.88
C LEU A 108 22.72 -4.79 7.06
N ARG A 109 21.95 -5.71 7.65
CA ARG A 109 22.43 -6.59 8.74
C ARG A 109 23.54 -7.54 8.28
N ALA A 110 23.52 -8.00 7.05
CA ALA A 110 24.60 -8.81 6.49
C ALA A 110 25.88 -7.99 6.33
N LEU A 111 25.78 -6.77 5.80
CA LEU A 111 26.91 -5.84 5.66
C LEU A 111 27.50 -5.46 7.02
N SER A 112 26.66 -5.13 8.01
CA SER A 112 27.12 -4.83 9.37
C SER A 112 27.89 -5.99 9.99
N ARG A 113 27.44 -7.24 9.80
CA ARG A 113 28.17 -8.42 10.28
C ARG A 113 29.51 -8.64 9.55
N MET A 114 29.59 -8.30 8.28
CA MET A 114 30.86 -8.37 7.52
C MET A 114 31.83 -7.27 7.92
N ALA A 115 31.32 -6.08 8.28
CA ALA A 115 32.13 -4.96 8.78
C ALA A 115 32.54 -5.12 10.23
N SER A 116 31.85 -5.95 11.03
CA SER A 116 32.16 -6.25 12.43
C SER A 116 33.05 -7.49 12.49
N LEU A 117 34.35 -7.37 12.18
CA LEU A 117 35.37 -8.21 12.76
C LEU A 117 35.52 -7.80 14.23
N PRO A 118 35.91 -8.69 15.19
CA PRO A 118 35.39 -8.72 16.54
C PRO A 118 35.97 -7.63 17.45
N GLU A 119 35.17 -6.63 17.76
CA GLU A 119 35.26 -5.93 19.06
C GLU A 119 33.83 -5.52 19.44
N GLY A 120 33.40 -6.06 20.59
CA GLY A 120 32.00 -6.05 21.00
C GLY A 120 31.37 -4.66 21.12
N ARG A 121 30.21 -4.55 20.54
CA ARG A 121 29.08 -3.76 21.06
C ARG A 121 27.83 -4.11 20.28
N GLU A 122 26.85 -4.66 20.98
CA GLU A 122 25.46 -4.75 20.48
C GLU A 122 24.88 -3.33 20.50
N GLU A 123 24.74 -2.72 19.32
CA GLU A 123 23.84 -1.59 19.13
C GLU A 123 22.69 -2.03 18.22
N GLN A 124 21.50 -2.02 18.79
CA GLN A 124 20.24 -2.18 18.08
C GLN A 124 20.03 -0.95 17.19
N ALA A 125 20.48 -1.03 15.94
CA ALA A 125 20.09 -0.06 14.91
C ALA A 125 18.68 -0.39 14.40
N GLY A 126 17.71 0.41 14.79
CA GLY A 126 16.40 0.44 14.13
C GLY A 126 16.54 0.90 12.68
N PRO A 127 15.69 0.46 11.76
CA PRO A 127 15.74 0.92 10.37
C PRO A 127 15.38 2.41 10.30
N GLU A 128 16.36 3.25 9.98
CA GLU A 128 16.13 4.63 9.57
C GLU A 128 15.57 4.61 8.14
N ASP A 129 14.24 4.72 8.03
CA ASP A 129 13.55 4.91 6.76
C ASP A 129 13.61 6.40 6.39
N ALA A 130 14.42 6.75 5.41
CA ALA A 130 14.39 8.07 4.79
C ALA A 130 13.03 8.28 4.10
N VAL A 131 12.26 9.26 4.60
CA VAL A 131 11.06 9.77 3.95
C VAL A 131 11.40 11.13 3.39
N THR A 132 11.43 11.26 2.06
CA THR A 132 11.73 12.51 1.37
C THR A 132 10.45 13.11 0.77
N ASP A 133 10.25 14.36 1.11
CA ASP A 133 9.60 15.50 0.46
C ASP A 133 8.10 15.51 0.11
N GLY A 134 7.43 16.39 0.88
CA GLY A 134 6.25 17.14 0.49
C GLY A 134 6.17 18.40 1.37
N VAL A 135 6.10 19.56 0.73
CA VAL A 135 6.26 20.91 1.30
C VAL A 135 5.40 21.16 2.54
N GLY A 136 6.03 21.13 3.69
CA GLY A 136 5.65 21.63 4.99
C GLY A 136 6.96 21.90 5.72
N THR A 137 7.00 22.64 6.80
CA THR A 137 8.25 22.97 7.46
C THR A 137 9.06 21.68 7.72
N ALA A 138 10.32 21.65 7.32
CA ALA A 138 11.19 20.46 7.33
C ALA A 138 11.19 19.73 8.69
N GLU A 139 11.05 20.45 9.80
CA GLU A 139 10.95 19.88 11.15
C GLU A 139 9.65 19.10 11.39
N ALA A 140 8.49 19.62 10.93
CA ALA A 140 7.22 18.93 11.10
C ALA A 140 7.14 17.65 10.24
N HIS A 141 7.75 17.66 9.04
CA HIS A 141 7.86 16.49 8.18
C HIS A 141 8.80 15.44 8.75
N GLY A 142 9.97 15.84 9.27
CA GLY A 142 10.91 14.95 9.94
C GLY A 142 10.25 14.23 11.13
N THR A 143 9.47 14.96 11.92
CA THR A 143 8.75 14.40 13.07
C THR A 143 7.66 13.41 12.65
N LEU A 144 6.87 13.74 11.61
CA LEU A 144 5.81 12.85 11.10
C LEU A 144 6.40 11.60 10.45
N ALA A 145 7.45 11.76 9.66
CA ALA A 145 8.15 10.66 9.00
C ALA A 145 8.76 9.71 10.04
N GLY A 146 9.44 10.23 11.06
CA GLY A 146 9.93 9.44 12.18
C GLY A 146 8.82 8.70 12.92
N ALA A 147 7.73 9.40 13.25
CA ALA A 147 6.59 8.78 13.91
C ALA A 147 5.91 7.68 13.06
N LEU A 148 5.88 7.84 11.73
CA LEU A 148 5.40 6.79 10.81
C LEU A 148 6.38 5.61 10.73
N ALA A 149 7.69 5.86 10.77
CA ALA A 149 8.71 4.81 10.75
C ALA A 149 8.65 3.94 12.00
N GLU A 150 8.39 4.51 13.18
CA GLU A 150 8.23 3.80 14.44
C GLU A 150 6.95 2.96 14.53
N LEU A 151 5.95 3.23 13.67
CA LEU A 151 4.74 2.43 13.66
C LEU A 151 5.04 0.99 13.21
N PRO A 152 4.63 -0.05 13.97
CA PRO A 152 4.66 -1.42 13.47
C PRO A 152 3.97 -1.55 12.11
N ALA A 153 4.58 -2.29 11.18
CA ALA A 153 4.12 -2.41 9.78
C ALA A 153 2.61 -2.67 9.67
N ARG A 154 2.05 -3.55 10.52
CA ARG A 154 0.60 -3.88 10.54
C ARG A 154 -0.33 -2.68 10.80
N TYR A 155 0.15 -1.64 11.48
CA TYR A 155 -0.61 -0.41 11.74
C TYR A 155 -0.33 0.64 10.68
N ARG A 156 0.94 0.77 10.27
CA ARG A 156 1.40 1.67 9.22
C ARG A 156 0.70 1.36 7.89
N ASP A 157 0.66 0.08 7.46
CA ASP A 157 0.06 -0.31 6.20
C ASP A 157 -1.44 0.02 6.14
N VAL A 158 -2.20 -0.25 7.20
CA VAL A 158 -3.62 0.13 7.28
C VAL A 158 -3.79 1.64 7.21
N LEU A 159 -2.97 2.40 7.96
CA LEU A 159 -3.04 3.85 7.96
C LEU A 159 -2.76 4.43 6.56
N LEU A 160 -1.71 3.96 5.90
CA LEU A 160 -1.27 4.53 4.63
C LEU A 160 -2.16 4.13 3.45
N VAL A 161 -2.72 2.91 3.45
CA VAL A 161 -3.69 2.49 2.44
C VAL A 161 -4.96 3.33 2.53
N VAL A 162 -5.44 3.64 3.73
CA VAL A 162 -6.62 4.51 3.92
C VAL A 162 -6.28 5.98 3.63
N ALA A 163 -5.14 6.49 4.11
CA ALA A 163 -4.83 7.92 4.03
C ALA A 163 -4.26 8.34 2.66
N TRP A 164 -3.42 7.51 2.04
CA TRP A 164 -2.75 7.82 0.76
C TRP A 164 -3.35 7.06 -0.42
N GLY A 165 -3.91 5.87 -0.18
CA GLY A 165 -4.66 5.13 -1.18
C GLY A 165 -6.11 5.60 -1.31
N GLU A 166 -6.58 6.45 -0.40
CA GLU A 166 -7.97 6.95 -0.34
C GLU A 166 -9.00 5.81 -0.37
N LEU A 167 -8.63 4.64 0.16
CA LEU A 167 -9.51 3.50 0.24
C LEU A 167 -10.43 3.62 1.45
N ASP A 168 -11.68 3.24 1.26
CA ASP A 168 -12.60 3.07 2.38
C ASP A 168 -12.21 1.83 3.22
N TYR A 169 -12.95 1.59 4.32
CA TYR A 169 -12.58 0.48 5.22
C TYR A 169 -12.83 -0.90 4.63
N ALA A 170 -13.80 -1.04 3.73
CA ALA A 170 -14.08 -2.30 3.05
C ALA A 170 -13.01 -2.56 1.96
N GLU A 171 -12.68 -1.55 1.19
CA GLU A 171 -11.61 -1.57 0.20
C GLU A 171 -10.24 -1.84 0.84
N ALA A 172 -9.92 -1.18 1.97
CA ALA A 172 -8.69 -1.42 2.71
C ALA A 172 -8.64 -2.85 3.29
N ALA A 173 -9.79 -3.39 3.72
CA ALA A 173 -9.91 -4.77 4.16
C ALA A 173 -9.63 -5.76 3.01
N GLN A 174 -10.20 -5.50 1.84
CA GLN A 174 -9.93 -6.27 0.62
C GLN A 174 -8.44 -6.18 0.22
N ALA A 175 -7.88 -4.97 0.15
CA ALA A 175 -6.49 -4.73 -0.22
C ALA A 175 -5.49 -5.48 0.68
N LEU A 176 -5.74 -5.49 1.98
CA LEU A 176 -4.83 -6.06 2.98
C LEU A 176 -5.18 -7.51 3.39
N GLY A 177 -6.26 -8.09 2.84
CA GLY A 177 -6.73 -9.43 3.20
C GLY A 177 -7.13 -9.53 4.68
N LEU A 178 -7.79 -8.49 5.22
CA LEU A 178 -8.15 -8.39 6.63
C LEU A 178 -9.67 -8.23 6.82
N PRO A 179 -10.25 -8.69 7.94
CA PRO A 179 -11.60 -8.32 8.30
C PRO A 179 -11.75 -6.79 8.52
N VAL A 180 -12.89 -6.20 8.12
CA VAL A 180 -13.16 -4.75 8.27
C VAL A 180 -13.03 -4.29 9.72
N GLY A 181 -13.46 -5.09 10.68
CA GLY A 181 -13.28 -4.81 12.12
C GLY A 181 -11.81 -4.71 12.53
N THR A 182 -10.94 -5.52 11.91
CA THR A 182 -9.48 -5.46 12.10
C THR A 182 -8.88 -4.19 11.50
N VAL A 183 -9.36 -3.75 10.33
CA VAL A 183 -8.93 -2.47 9.73
C VAL A 183 -9.28 -1.32 10.68
N ARG A 184 -10.53 -1.24 11.17
CA ARG A 184 -10.97 -0.20 12.11
C ARG A 184 -10.12 -0.16 13.38
N SER A 185 -9.90 -1.32 14.01
CA SER A 185 -9.12 -1.40 15.26
C SER A 185 -7.64 -1.05 15.03
N ARG A 186 -7.03 -1.51 13.93
CA ARG A 186 -5.64 -1.18 13.58
C ARG A 186 -5.48 0.31 13.25
N LEU A 187 -6.41 0.89 12.51
CA LEU A 187 -6.41 2.32 12.17
C LEU A 187 -6.54 3.19 13.43
N HIS A 188 -7.42 2.83 14.35
CA HIS A 188 -7.55 3.51 15.64
C HIS A 188 -6.24 3.49 16.43
N ARG A 189 -5.62 2.31 16.56
CA ARG A 189 -4.31 2.15 17.24
C ARG A 189 -3.18 2.89 16.55
N ALA A 190 -3.15 2.91 15.20
CA ALA A 190 -2.20 3.67 14.42
C ALA A 190 -2.30 5.16 14.73
N ARG A 191 -3.52 5.72 14.65
CA ARG A 191 -3.79 7.14 14.93
C ARG A 191 -3.47 7.54 16.37
N THR A 192 -3.74 6.67 17.35
CA THR A 192 -3.42 6.92 18.76
C THR A 192 -1.90 6.96 18.98
N ARG A 193 -1.16 6.00 18.40
CA ARG A 193 0.31 5.99 18.50
C ARG A 193 0.94 7.20 17.80
N LEU A 194 0.43 7.54 16.63
CA LEU A 194 0.93 8.70 15.89
C LEU A 194 0.71 10.00 16.64
N ARG A 195 -0.48 10.20 17.24
CA ARG A 195 -0.75 11.37 18.07
C ARG A 195 0.21 11.48 19.27
N ARG A 196 0.48 10.35 19.95
CA ARG A 196 1.47 10.35 21.04
C ARG A 196 2.87 10.72 20.56
N ALA A 197 3.33 10.15 19.47
CA ALA A 197 4.65 10.44 18.91
C ALA A 197 4.80 11.91 18.48
N LEU A 198 3.70 12.54 18.06
CA LEU A 198 3.65 13.95 17.65
C LEU A 198 3.34 14.93 18.80
N GLY A 199 3.36 14.48 20.07
CA GLY A 199 3.10 15.34 21.22
C GLY A 199 1.64 15.79 21.39
N GLY A 200 0.69 15.13 20.72
CA GLY A 200 -0.73 15.41 20.86
C GLY A 200 -1.29 14.99 22.22
N PRO A 201 -2.31 15.71 22.76
CA PRO A 201 -2.92 15.38 24.05
C PRO A 201 -3.50 13.96 24.02
N GLU A 202 -3.26 13.21 25.10
CA GLU A 202 -3.87 11.88 25.27
C GLU A 202 -5.40 12.02 25.27
N ALA A 203 -6.06 11.31 24.35
CA ALA A 203 -7.51 11.13 24.45
C ALA A 203 -7.75 10.24 25.68
N THR A 204 -8.04 10.88 26.82
CA THR A 204 -8.56 10.21 28.00
C THR A 204 -9.83 9.47 27.59
N THR A 205 -9.75 8.15 27.54
CA THR A 205 -10.93 7.28 27.43
C THR A 205 -11.66 7.45 28.77
N SER A 206 -12.61 8.39 28.80
CA SER A 206 -13.55 8.51 29.93
C SER A 206 -14.42 7.25 29.93
N THR A 207 -14.00 6.25 30.68
CA THR A 207 -14.87 5.19 31.14
C THR A 207 -15.75 5.86 32.21
N ALA A 208 -16.96 6.28 31.81
CA ALA A 208 -17.99 6.71 32.78
C ALA A 208 -18.31 5.53 33.68
N PRO A 209 -18.27 5.69 35.00
CA PRO A 209 -18.74 4.67 35.91
C PRO A 209 -20.26 4.53 35.78
N GLU A 210 -20.73 3.34 35.43
CA GLU A 210 -22.12 2.95 35.57
C GLU A 210 -22.59 3.20 37.00
N LYS A 211 -23.49 4.16 37.19
CA LYS A 211 -24.22 4.32 38.42
C LYS A 211 -25.12 3.10 38.61
N ARG A 212 -24.72 2.22 39.50
CA ARG A 212 -25.65 1.27 40.15
C ARG A 212 -26.69 2.11 40.94
N THR A 213 -27.86 2.20 40.40
CA THR A 213 -29.05 2.60 41.20
C THR A 213 -29.47 1.37 41.98
N ASP A 214 -29.09 1.41 43.26
CA ASP A 214 -29.64 0.53 44.31
C ASP A 214 -31.03 1.04 44.61
N HIS A 215 -32.05 0.22 44.40
CA HIS A 215 -33.42 0.45 44.91
C HIS A 215 -33.61 -0.54 46.04
N GLY A 216 -33.54 0.01 47.27
CA GLY A 216 -34.13 -0.56 48.47
C GLY A 216 -35.62 -0.28 48.56
#